data_b76d47399b9ad86101632ef2e4774fb8
#
_entry.id   b76d47399b9ad86101632ef2e4774fb8
#
_cell.length_a   1.000
_cell.length_b   1.000
_cell.length_c   1.000
_cell.angle_alpha   90.00
_cell.angle_beta   90.00
_cell.angle_gamma   90.00
#
_symmetry.space_group_name_H-M   'P 1'
#
loop_
_entity.id
_entity.type
_entity.pdbx_description
1 polymer ?
#
loop_
_entity_poly.entity_id
_entity_poly.type
_entity_poly.pdbx_seq_one_letter_code
_entity_poly.pdbx_strand_id
1 'polypeptide(L)'
;GAGGGGAAAQGGGLMLRPHIGLKYDFNWSVLGLNYTYVDFPNGDISSDAIALSVDIPFSSPILNWEENDGLTAADYYGDDLSNMSRHRSHLAARVRNYSPDSGSKTTSGGSLNDSLGLVGVDYSYFLDENWFVTFETAGAISGGVGGYAELLAGVGYRLPLTKDDRVALLPALTIGGAGGGGVET
;
A
#
# COMPACT_ATOMS: atom_id res chain seq x y z
N GLY A 1 14.62 -7.31 8.92
CA GLY A 1 13.20 -7.53 8.93
C GLY A 1 12.82 -8.55 9.98
N ALA A 2 11.88 -8.22 10.85
CA ALA A 2 11.31 -9.16 11.79
C ALA A 2 10.01 -9.72 11.19
N GLY A 3 10.09 -10.88 10.56
CA GLY A 3 8.94 -11.65 10.19
C GLY A 3 8.58 -12.59 11.33
N GLY A 4 7.40 -12.44 11.93
CA GLY A 4 6.87 -13.42 12.88
C GLY A 4 6.34 -14.62 12.10
N GLY A 5 6.65 -15.85 12.55
CA GLY A 5 6.18 -17.06 11.90
C GLY A 5 4.67 -17.20 12.04
N GLY A 6 3.99 -17.34 10.93
CA GLY A 6 2.64 -17.91 10.82
C GLY A 6 2.72 -19.29 10.21
N ALA A 7 1.61 -19.98 10.06
CA ALA A 7 1.60 -21.31 9.42
C ALA A 7 1.96 -21.29 7.93
N ALA A 8 2.05 -20.11 7.32
CA ALA A 8 2.51 -19.95 5.95
C ALA A 8 4.04 -19.98 5.87
N ALA A 9 4.60 -20.63 4.84
CA ALA A 9 6.05 -20.78 4.64
C ALA A 9 6.69 -19.49 4.10
N GLN A 10 6.69 -18.44 4.93
CA GLN A 10 7.14 -17.07 4.59
C GLN A 10 8.67 -16.91 4.60
N GLY A 11 9.43 -17.96 4.96
CA GLY A 11 10.87 -17.83 5.16
C GLY A 11 11.18 -16.85 6.27
N GLY A 12 12.02 -15.85 6.04
CA GLY A 12 12.33 -14.79 7.01
C GLY A 12 11.32 -13.66 7.07
N GLY A 13 10.14 -13.78 6.43
CA GLY A 13 9.11 -12.73 6.36
C GLY A 13 9.45 -11.55 5.44
N LEU A 14 10.55 -11.59 4.70
CA LEU A 14 10.88 -10.62 3.69
C LEU A 14 9.87 -10.73 2.55
N MET A 15 9.23 -9.63 2.20
CA MET A 15 8.20 -9.54 1.18
C MET A 15 8.58 -8.51 0.13
N LEU A 16 8.50 -8.89 -1.12
CA LEU A 16 8.57 -8.01 -2.28
C LEU A 16 7.19 -7.88 -2.90
N ARG A 17 6.80 -6.66 -3.23
CA ARG A 17 5.46 -6.41 -3.73
C ARG A 17 5.45 -5.33 -4.82
N PRO A 18 5.67 -5.72 -6.09
CA PRO A 18 5.33 -4.86 -7.21
C PRO A 18 3.80 -4.72 -7.30
N HIS A 19 3.33 -3.51 -7.57
CA HIS A 19 1.92 -3.26 -7.80
C HIS A 19 1.71 -2.14 -8.81
N ILE A 20 0.52 -2.13 -9.39
CA ILE A 20 0.07 -1.10 -10.29
C ILE A 20 -1.33 -0.66 -9.88
N GLY A 21 -1.49 0.65 -9.68
CA GLY A 21 -2.76 1.25 -9.29
C GLY A 21 -3.32 2.13 -10.39
N LEU A 22 -4.63 2.07 -10.59
CA LEU A 22 -5.38 3.05 -11.36
C LEU A 22 -6.15 3.91 -10.37
N LYS A 23 -5.92 5.22 -10.39
CA LYS A 23 -6.55 6.17 -9.48
C LYS A 23 -7.40 7.19 -10.23
N TYR A 24 -8.55 7.53 -9.65
CA TYR A 24 -9.43 8.58 -10.13
C TYR A 24 -9.63 9.64 -9.04
N ASP A 25 -9.36 10.90 -9.39
CA ASP A 25 -9.48 12.04 -8.50
C ASP A 25 -10.88 12.68 -8.61
N PHE A 26 -11.60 12.71 -7.47
CA PHE A 26 -12.90 13.37 -7.31
C PHE A 26 -12.79 14.80 -6.75
N ASN A 27 -11.58 15.36 -6.65
CA ASN A 27 -11.18 16.63 -6.05
C ASN A 27 -11.13 16.64 -4.51
N TRP A 28 -11.99 15.92 -3.82
CA TRP A 28 -12.01 15.80 -2.35
C TRP A 28 -11.48 14.47 -1.84
N SER A 29 -11.43 13.47 -2.69
CA SER A 29 -10.86 12.15 -2.42
C SER A 29 -10.40 11.52 -3.71
N VAL A 30 -9.52 10.52 -3.60
CA VAL A 30 -9.04 9.74 -4.74
C VAL A 30 -9.45 8.29 -4.53
N LEU A 31 -10.16 7.72 -5.48
CA LEU A 31 -10.50 6.30 -5.47
C LEU A 31 -9.46 5.53 -6.28
N GLY A 32 -8.97 4.44 -5.71
CA GLY A 32 -7.95 3.59 -6.33
C GLY A 32 -8.37 2.14 -6.46
N LEU A 33 -8.02 1.54 -7.61
CA LEU A 33 -8.04 0.10 -7.83
C LEU A 33 -6.60 -0.34 -8.08
N ASN A 34 -6.10 -1.29 -7.30
CA ASN A 34 -4.73 -1.76 -7.39
C ASN A 34 -4.69 -3.26 -7.66
N TYR A 35 -3.82 -3.67 -8.58
CA TYR A 35 -3.39 -5.05 -8.75
C TYR A 35 -1.98 -5.19 -8.21
N THR A 36 -1.72 -6.25 -7.48
CA THR A 36 -0.49 -6.48 -6.73
C THR A 36 -0.06 -7.93 -6.91
N TYR A 37 1.21 -8.13 -7.17
CA TYR A 37 1.87 -9.43 -7.03
C TYR A 37 2.72 -9.43 -5.76
N VAL A 38 2.67 -10.51 -5.02
CA VAL A 38 3.42 -10.70 -3.77
C VAL A 38 4.34 -11.87 -3.91
N ASP A 39 5.58 -11.68 -3.51
CA ASP A 39 6.59 -12.72 -3.48
C ASP A 39 7.37 -12.69 -2.16
N PHE A 40 7.62 -13.87 -1.61
CA PHE A 40 8.48 -14.06 -0.45
C PHE A 40 9.75 -14.79 -0.89
N PRO A 41 10.86 -14.06 -1.21
CA PRO A 41 12.06 -14.64 -1.83
C PRO A 41 12.72 -15.78 -1.03
N ASN A 42 12.49 -15.81 0.28
CA ASN A 42 13.03 -16.86 1.17
C ASN A 42 11.94 -17.82 1.67
N GLY A 43 10.75 -17.79 1.05
CA GLY A 43 9.61 -18.62 1.39
C GLY A 43 9.02 -19.29 0.15
N ASP A 44 8.03 -20.15 0.36
CA ASP A 44 7.31 -20.88 -0.69
C ASP A 44 5.90 -20.28 -0.90
N ILE A 45 5.81 -18.93 -0.90
CA ILE A 45 4.53 -18.24 -1.05
C ILE A 45 4.64 -17.20 -2.15
N SER A 46 3.73 -17.27 -3.08
CA SER A 46 3.40 -16.19 -4.00
C SER A 46 1.89 -15.97 -4.04
N SER A 47 1.46 -14.77 -4.33
CA SER A 47 0.04 -14.43 -4.28
C SER A 47 -0.26 -13.23 -5.17
N ASP A 48 -1.40 -13.29 -5.84
CA ASP A 48 -2.01 -12.13 -6.46
C ASP A 48 -2.98 -11.44 -5.51
N ALA A 49 -3.09 -10.13 -5.63
CA ALA A 49 -4.05 -9.37 -4.85
C ALA A 49 -4.71 -8.27 -5.65
N ILE A 50 -5.98 -8.07 -5.35
CA ILE A 50 -6.74 -6.89 -5.77
C ILE A 50 -7.05 -6.07 -4.51
N ALA A 51 -6.85 -4.75 -4.61
CA ALA A 51 -7.14 -3.82 -3.53
C ALA A 51 -7.95 -2.63 -4.03
N LEU A 52 -8.86 -2.18 -3.18
CA LEU A 52 -9.55 -0.90 -3.31
C LEU A 52 -8.97 0.07 -2.28
N SER A 53 -8.76 1.31 -2.67
CA SER A 53 -8.32 2.37 -1.77
C SER A 53 -9.19 3.62 -1.90
N VAL A 54 -9.32 4.34 -0.80
CA VAL A 54 -9.83 5.70 -0.76
C VAL A 54 -8.73 6.54 -0.14
N ASP A 55 -8.19 7.47 -0.92
CA ASP A 55 -7.11 8.33 -0.50
C ASP A 55 -7.65 9.72 -0.18
N ILE A 56 -7.12 10.33 0.87
CA ILE A 56 -7.36 11.72 1.25
C ILE A 56 -6.06 12.48 1.02
N PRO A 57 -5.99 13.35 0.01
CA PRO A 57 -4.85 14.23 -0.20
C PRO A 57 -4.82 15.31 0.87
N PHE A 58 -3.65 15.64 1.39
CA PHE A 58 -3.47 16.73 2.35
C PHE A 58 -2.07 17.35 2.25
N SER A 59 -1.95 18.59 2.68
CA SER A 59 -0.67 19.26 2.83
C SER A 59 -0.23 19.17 4.28
N SER A 60 0.95 18.59 4.53
CA SER A 60 1.52 18.50 5.86
C SER A 60 2.63 19.54 6.05
N PRO A 61 2.48 20.52 6.93
CA PRO A 61 3.52 21.52 7.19
C PRO A 61 4.78 20.91 7.85
N ILE A 62 4.67 19.71 8.44
CA ILE A 62 5.75 19.05 9.19
C ILE A 62 6.86 18.56 8.25
N LEU A 63 6.55 18.27 6.99
CA LEU A 63 7.50 17.72 6.02
C LEU A 63 8.11 18.80 5.08
N ASN A 64 7.64 20.04 5.15
CA ASN A 64 8.21 21.16 4.42
C ASN A 64 9.22 21.91 5.29
N TRP A 65 10.29 21.25 5.68
CA TRP A 65 11.31 21.75 6.60
C TRP A 65 12.05 23.01 6.10
N GLU A 66 12.13 23.22 4.79
CA GLU A 66 12.94 24.31 4.20
C GLU A 66 12.14 25.57 3.81
N GLU A 67 10.81 25.54 3.81
CA GLU A 67 9.97 26.67 3.35
C GLU A 67 9.21 27.42 4.47
N ASN A 68 9.54 27.16 5.73
CA ASN A 68 8.73 27.63 6.87
C ASN A 68 9.04 29.06 7.37
N ASP A 69 9.66 29.91 6.57
CA ASP A 69 9.81 31.31 6.93
C ASP A 69 8.52 32.11 6.67
N GLY A 70 7.60 32.03 7.62
CA GLY A 70 6.49 32.97 7.75
C GLY A 70 5.15 32.58 7.14
N LEU A 71 4.97 31.33 6.68
CA LEU A 71 3.67 30.87 6.15
C LEU A 71 2.69 30.54 7.29
N THR A 72 1.48 31.03 7.17
CA THR A 72 0.40 30.69 8.10
C THR A 72 -0.32 29.41 7.66
N ALA A 73 -1.08 28.78 8.57
CA ALA A 73 -1.91 27.64 8.20
C ALA A 73 -2.90 27.93 7.05
N ALA A 74 -3.34 29.18 6.91
CA ALA A 74 -4.21 29.62 5.83
C ALA A 74 -3.50 29.62 4.46
N ASP A 75 -2.19 29.85 4.43
CA ASP A 75 -1.38 29.81 3.21
C ASP A 75 -1.20 28.37 2.72
N TYR A 76 -1.28 27.39 3.63
CA TYR A 76 -1.24 25.94 3.31
C TYR A 76 -2.59 25.38 2.88
N TYR A 77 -3.68 25.89 3.42
CA TYR A 77 -5.05 25.42 3.16
C TYR A 77 -5.78 26.30 2.14
N GLY A 78 -5.04 26.95 1.23
CA GLY A 78 -5.66 27.78 0.19
C GLY A 78 -6.87 27.11 -0.46
N ASP A 79 -7.86 27.92 -0.82
CA ASP A 79 -9.23 27.55 -1.21
C ASP A 79 -9.38 26.54 -2.38
N ASP A 80 -8.29 26.04 -2.93
CA ASP A 80 -8.31 25.15 -4.10
C ASP A 80 -7.72 23.77 -3.80
N LEU A 81 -8.52 22.94 -3.11
CA LEU A 81 -8.22 21.53 -2.81
C LEU A 81 -8.32 20.62 -4.06
N SER A 82 -8.35 21.20 -5.26
CA SER A 82 -8.85 20.54 -6.46
C SER A 82 -7.86 19.72 -7.28
N ASN A 83 -6.60 19.57 -6.87
CA ASN A 83 -5.62 18.82 -7.68
C ASN A 83 -4.73 17.88 -6.86
N MET A 84 -4.72 16.61 -7.23
CA MET A 84 -3.85 15.58 -6.68
C MET A 84 -2.36 15.98 -6.77
N SER A 85 -1.98 16.78 -7.77
CA SER A 85 -0.62 17.30 -7.96
C SER A 85 -0.20 18.39 -6.96
N ARG A 86 -1.15 19.00 -6.27
CA ARG A 86 -0.86 20.08 -5.30
C ARG A 86 -0.57 19.59 -3.89
N HIS A 87 -1.04 18.40 -3.55
CA HIS A 87 -0.83 17.82 -2.24
C HIS A 87 0.31 16.79 -2.28
N ARG A 88 1.37 17.07 -1.54
CA ARG A 88 2.51 16.14 -1.45
C ARG A 88 2.23 14.91 -0.60
N SER A 89 1.20 14.93 0.25
CA SER A 89 0.88 13.85 1.17
C SER A 89 -0.48 13.25 0.87
N HIS A 90 -0.55 11.95 0.80
CA HIS A 90 -1.78 11.18 0.65
C HIS A 90 -1.89 10.13 1.75
N LEU A 91 -2.99 10.10 2.45
CA LEU A 91 -3.35 9.04 3.39
C LEU A 91 -4.48 8.22 2.78
N ALA A 92 -4.26 6.93 2.60
CA ALA A 92 -5.23 6.03 2.02
C ALA A 92 -5.69 4.98 3.02
N ALA A 93 -6.99 4.76 3.11
CA ALA A 93 -7.54 3.52 3.64
C ALA A 93 -7.64 2.50 2.52
N ARG A 94 -7.21 1.27 2.78
CA ARG A 94 -7.15 0.20 1.79
C ARG A 94 -7.77 -1.09 2.29
N VAL A 95 -8.56 -1.72 1.43
CA VAL A 95 -9.03 -3.10 1.60
C VAL A 95 -8.40 -3.94 0.50
N ARG A 96 -7.81 -5.06 0.87
CA ARG A 96 -7.08 -5.94 -0.04
C ARG A 96 -7.51 -7.39 0.16
N ASN A 97 -7.56 -8.14 -0.92
CA ASN A 97 -7.77 -9.58 -0.88
C ASN A 97 -6.60 -10.27 -1.60
N TYR A 98 -5.87 -11.09 -0.87
CA TYR A 98 -4.85 -11.98 -1.42
C TYR A 98 -5.46 -13.31 -1.83
N SER A 99 -5.04 -13.77 -3.00
CA SER A 99 -5.36 -15.09 -3.52
C SER A 99 -4.04 -15.85 -3.71
N PRO A 100 -3.70 -16.79 -2.82
CA PRO A 100 -2.47 -17.56 -2.94
C PRO A 100 -2.42 -18.35 -4.23
N ASP A 101 -1.24 -18.41 -4.85
CA ASP A 101 -0.99 -19.24 -6.01
C ASP A 101 -1.03 -20.72 -5.63
N SER A 102 -1.35 -21.58 -6.59
CA SER A 102 -1.48 -23.05 -6.40
C SER A 102 -0.21 -23.74 -5.89
N GLY A 103 0.95 -23.05 -5.96
CA GLY A 103 2.22 -23.52 -5.42
C GLY A 103 2.50 -23.10 -3.99
N SER A 104 1.70 -22.21 -3.40
CA SER A 104 1.90 -21.69 -2.05
C SER A 104 1.67 -22.76 -0.99
N LYS A 105 2.57 -22.80 0.01
CA LYS A 105 2.58 -23.85 1.02
C LYS A 105 2.46 -23.29 2.43
N THR A 106 1.91 -24.12 3.30
CA THR A 106 1.98 -23.95 4.76
C THR A 106 3.34 -24.41 5.29
N THR A 107 3.68 -24.05 6.51
CA THR A 107 4.91 -24.53 7.19
C THR A 107 4.95 -26.06 7.38
N SER A 108 3.79 -26.71 7.37
CA SER A 108 3.66 -28.18 7.41
C SER A 108 3.71 -28.83 6.02
N GLY A 109 3.90 -28.07 4.95
CA GLY A 109 3.97 -28.55 3.56
C GLY A 109 2.61 -28.77 2.88
N GLY A 110 1.51 -28.45 3.56
CA GLY A 110 0.17 -28.45 2.96
C GLY A 110 -0.04 -27.29 1.98
N SER A 111 -1.03 -27.38 1.11
CA SER A 111 -1.39 -26.27 0.20
C SER A 111 -2.06 -25.14 0.94
N LEU A 112 -1.65 -23.91 0.61
CA LEU A 112 -2.28 -22.69 1.10
C LEU A 112 -3.31 -22.22 0.05
N ASN A 113 -4.59 -22.52 0.28
CA ASN A 113 -5.65 -22.24 -0.70
C ASN A 113 -6.65 -21.17 -0.26
N ASP A 114 -6.59 -20.76 1.00
CA ASP A 114 -7.55 -19.80 1.55
C ASP A 114 -7.16 -18.36 1.20
N SER A 115 -8.13 -17.61 0.71
CA SER A 115 -7.93 -16.19 0.46
C SER A 115 -7.84 -15.42 1.78
N LEU A 116 -6.99 -14.38 1.79
CA LEU A 116 -6.71 -13.55 2.96
C LEU A 116 -7.20 -12.14 2.72
N GLY A 117 -8.19 -11.70 3.49
CA GLY A 117 -8.67 -10.33 3.48
C GLY A 117 -7.90 -9.47 4.48
N LEU A 118 -7.43 -8.30 4.03
CA LEU A 118 -6.70 -7.33 4.83
C LEU A 118 -7.34 -5.96 4.79
N VAL A 119 -7.21 -5.24 5.88
CA VAL A 119 -7.46 -3.80 5.94
C VAL A 119 -6.18 -3.10 6.36
N GLY A 120 -5.90 -1.95 5.75
CA GLY A 120 -4.67 -1.23 5.99
C GLY A 120 -4.78 0.26 5.74
N VAL A 121 -3.67 0.91 6.04
CA VAL A 121 -3.45 2.34 5.81
C VAL A 121 -2.14 2.50 5.06
N ASP A 122 -2.17 3.35 4.04
CA ASP A 122 -0.99 3.73 3.28
C ASP A 122 -0.77 5.23 3.39
N TYR A 123 0.46 5.60 3.60
CA TYR A 123 0.90 6.98 3.51
C TYR A 123 1.85 7.13 2.33
N SER A 124 1.54 8.03 1.40
CA SER A 124 2.40 8.35 0.27
C SER A 124 2.83 9.81 0.32
N TYR A 125 4.12 10.04 0.08
CA TYR A 125 4.71 11.37 0.00
C TYR A 125 5.32 11.59 -1.38
N PHE A 126 4.84 12.58 -2.10
CA PHE A 126 5.33 12.96 -3.43
C PHE A 126 6.58 13.81 -3.32
N LEU A 127 7.68 13.30 -3.87
CA LEU A 127 8.96 13.98 -3.95
C LEU A 127 8.92 15.11 -5.00
N ASP A 128 8.22 14.84 -6.09
CA ASP A 128 7.92 15.75 -7.18
C ASP A 128 6.51 15.45 -7.74
N GLU A 129 6.16 15.93 -8.92
CA GLU A 129 4.85 15.72 -9.55
C GLU A 129 4.56 14.24 -9.89
N ASN A 130 5.60 13.42 -10.01
CA ASN A 130 5.52 12.05 -10.47
C ASN A 130 6.04 11.04 -9.45
N TRP A 131 7.22 11.25 -8.87
CA TRP A 131 7.84 10.30 -7.95
C TRP A 131 7.26 10.41 -6.54
N PHE A 132 6.98 9.27 -5.94
CA PHE A 132 6.54 9.21 -4.54
C PHE A 132 7.21 8.07 -3.78
N VAL A 133 7.34 8.25 -2.48
CA VAL A 133 7.64 7.19 -1.53
C VAL A 133 6.36 6.80 -0.81
N THR A 134 6.24 5.54 -0.43
CA THR A 134 5.05 5.04 0.26
C THR A 134 5.43 4.19 1.46
N PHE A 135 4.61 4.27 2.51
CA PHE A 135 4.68 3.43 3.71
C PHE A 135 3.30 2.82 3.91
N GLU A 136 3.26 1.52 4.04
CA GLU A 136 2.03 0.77 4.11
C GLU A 136 2.02 -0.15 5.32
N THR A 137 0.89 -0.22 6.00
CA THR A 137 0.64 -1.21 7.04
C THR A 137 -0.74 -1.81 6.85
N ALA A 138 -0.86 -3.12 7.04
CA ALA A 138 -2.13 -3.81 6.95
C ALA A 138 -2.18 -4.97 7.93
N GLY A 139 -3.38 -5.35 8.32
CA GLY A 139 -3.64 -6.51 9.15
C GLY A 139 -4.78 -7.36 8.60
N ALA A 140 -4.71 -8.66 8.85
CA ALA A 140 -5.75 -9.60 8.43
C ALA A 140 -7.04 -9.40 9.19
N ILE A 141 -8.16 -9.41 8.46
CA ILE A 141 -9.53 -9.36 9.00
C ILE A 141 -10.31 -10.63 8.65
N SER A 142 -9.82 -11.45 7.72
CA SER A 142 -10.43 -12.73 7.33
C SER A 142 -9.38 -13.66 6.74
N GLY A 143 -9.69 -14.95 6.60
CA GLY A 143 -8.81 -15.94 5.96
C GLY A 143 -8.15 -16.93 6.94
N GLY A 144 -8.68 -17.11 8.16
CA GLY A 144 -8.19 -18.10 9.12
C GLY A 144 -6.77 -17.86 9.66
N VAL A 145 -6.19 -16.68 9.43
CA VAL A 145 -4.83 -16.28 9.83
C VAL A 145 -4.93 -15.18 10.88
N GLY A 146 -5.19 -15.55 12.12
CA GLY A 146 -5.26 -14.59 13.22
C GLY A 146 -3.90 -13.92 13.46
N GLY A 147 -3.86 -12.57 13.51
CA GLY A 147 -2.65 -11.80 13.83
C GLY A 147 -1.66 -11.60 12.69
N TYR A 148 -1.98 -11.91 11.44
CA TYR A 148 -1.13 -11.55 10.30
C TYR A 148 -1.12 -10.02 10.08
N ALA A 149 0.07 -9.48 9.91
CA ALA A 149 0.28 -8.07 9.63
C ALA A 149 1.44 -7.85 8.65
N GLU A 150 1.38 -6.74 7.94
CA GLU A 150 2.40 -6.29 6.99
C GLU A 150 2.88 -4.90 7.36
N LEU A 151 4.15 -4.63 7.10
CA LEU A 151 4.76 -3.31 7.13
C LEU A 151 5.70 -3.19 5.94
N LEU A 152 5.41 -2.26 5.05
CA LEU A 152 6.09 -2.10 3.78
C LEU A 152 6.48 -0.64 3.55
N ALA A 153 7.61 -0.44 2.88
CA ALA A 153 8.02 0.84 2.35
C ALA A 153 8.38 0.69 0.88
N GLY A 154 8.22 1.73 0.09
CA GLY A 154 8.50 1.63 -1.32
C GLY A 154 8.58 2.94 -2.06
N VAL A 155 8.77 2.81 -3.35
CA VAL A 155 8.84 3.91 -4.29
C VAL A 155 7.91 3.63 -5.46
N GLY A 156 7.27 4.68 -5.94
CA GLY A 156 6.39 4.59 -7.09
C GLY A 156 6.49 5.80 -8.00
N TYR A 157 5.85 5.67 -9.12
CA TYR A 157 5.78 6.70 -10.14
C TYR A 157 4.34 6.94 -10.57
N ARG A 158 3.93 8.20 -10.67
CA ARG A 158 2.61 8.60 -11.12
C ARG A 158 2.66 8.97 -12.58
N LEU A 159 1.84 8.32 -13.39
CA LEU A 159 1.65 8.58 -14.82
C LEU A 159 0.25 9.15 -15.01
N PRO A 160 0.09 10.47 -15.25
CA PRO A 160 -1.20 11.03 -15.60
C PRO A 160 -1.66 10.50 -16.95
N LEU A 161 -2.91 10.04 -17.02
CA LEU A 161 -3.52 9.46 -18.24
C LEU A 161 -4.45 10.46 -18.94
N THR A 162 -4.93 11.47 -18.22
CA THR A 162 -5.84 12.49 -18.73
C THR A 162 -5.23 13.88 -18.62
N LYS A 163 -5.63 14.80 -19.49
CA LYS A 163 -5.12 16.17 -19.52
C LYS A 163 -5.54 17.00 -18.31
N ASP A 164 -6.64 16.64 -17.67
CA ASP A 164 -7.15 17.24 -16.45
C ASP A 164 -6.59 16.60 -15.17
N ASP A 165 -5.62 15.70 -15.32
CA ASP A 165 -4.90 15.04 -14.24
C ASP A 165 -5.76 14.13 -13.32
N ARG A 166 -7.03 13.89 -13.71
CA ARG A 166 -7.98 13.14 -12.88
C ARG A 166 -7.75 11.64 -12.87
N VAL A 167 -7.18 11.09 -13.94
CA VAL A 167 -6.87 9.66 -14.02
C VAL A 167 -5.37 9.48 -14.09
N ALA A 168 -4.84 8.66 -13.21
CA ALA A 168 -3.42 8.35 -13.17
C ALA A 168 -3.17 6.85 -12.96
N LEU A 169 -2.10 6.36 -13.58
CA LEU A 169 -1.54 5.04 -13.33
C LEU A 169 -0.36 5.17 -12.37
N LEU A 170 -0.31 4.31 -11.35
CA LEU A 170 0.70 4.36 -10.31
C LEU A 170 1.41 3.00 -10.17
N PRO A 171 2.41 2.71 -11.03
CA PRO A 171 3.31 1.60 -10.76
C PRO A 171 4.17 1.89 -9.54
N ALA A 172 4.35 0.90 -8.68
CA ALA A 172 5.21 1.00 -7.52
C ALA A 172 5.82 -0.35 -7.13
N LEU A 173 6.93 -0.28 -6.42
CA LEU A 173 7.60 -1.42 -5.81
C LEU A 173 7.74 -1.16 -4.31
N THR A 174 7.20 -2.07 -3.52
CA THR A 174 7.35 -2.04 -2.07
C THR A 174 8.11 -3.27 -1.57
N ILE A 175 8.84 -3.06 -0.49
CA ILE A 175 9.60 -4.08 0.22
C ILE A 175 9.34 -3.92 1.72
N GLY A 176 9.27 -5.02 2.43
CA GLY A 176 9.11 -4.96 3.87
C GLY A 176 9.01 -6.32 4.52
N GLY A 177 8.32 -6.37 5.62
CA GLY A 177 8.09 -7.58 6.39
C GLY A 177 6.61 -7.86 6.53
N ALA A 178 6.30 -9.14 6.47
CA ALA A 178 4.98 -9.64 6.81
C ALA A 178 5.11 -10.86 7.72
N GLY A 179 4.17 -11.02 8.63
CA GLY A 179 4.20 -12.15 9.55
C GLY A 179 3.10 -12.08 10.59
N GLY A 180 3.11 -13.05 11.50
CA GLY A 180 2.05 -13.29 12.47
C GLY A 180 0.99 -14.23 11.91
N GLY A 181 0.08 -14.62 12.78
CA GLY A 181 -0.97 -15.57 12.45
C GLY A 181 -0.57 -17.00 12.76
N GLY A 182 -1.03 -17.49 13.91
CA GLY A 182 -1.17 -18.92 14.12
C GLY A 182 -2.38 -19.39 13.32
N VAL A 183 -2.23 -20.36 12.46
CA VAL A 183 -3.38 -21.11 11.97
C VAL A 183 -3.87 -21.93 13.14
N GLU A 184 -5.04 -21.59 13.66
CA GLU A 184 -5.77 -22.50 14.52
C GLU A 184 -6.24 -23.67 13.63
N THR A 185 -5.80 -24.84 14.00
CA THR A 185 -6.28 -26.12 13.43
C THR A 185 -7.65 -26.43 13.97
#